data_e01e187217fdf2b8e6355d4b9c861ab2
#
_entry.id   e01e187217fdf2b8e6355d4b9c861ab2
#
_cell.length_a   1.000
_cell.length_b   1.000
_cell.length_c   1.000
_cell.angle_alpha   90.00
_cell.angle_beta   90.00
_cell.angle_gamma   90.00
#
_symmetry.space_group_name_H-M   'P 1'
#
loop_
_entity.id
_entity.type
_entity.pdbx_description
1 polymer ?
#
loop_
_entity_poly.entity_id
_entity_poly.type
_entity_poly.pdbx_seq_one_letter_code
_entity_poly.pdbx_strand_id
1 'polypeptide(L)'
;LVDLTVVDWYRKRDLRFELVVNLLSLSKQRRIRILSAFPDGNPECRSLTDIYPGSNFYEREAFDLYGINFIGHDDLRRILTDYGFEGHPLRKDFPLTGNVEVRYNPDEERVVYEKVDLKQEYRDFDFESAWKGFSYPENQKDIEENTDD
;
A
#
# COMPACT_ATOMS: atom_id res chain seq x y z
N LEU A 1 -18.98 -2.56 4.63
CA LEU A 1 -17.56 -2.33 4.31
C LEU A 1 -17.33 -0.83 4.20
N VAL A 2 -16.25 -0.35 4.79
CA VAL A 2 -15.80 1.06 4.66
C VAL A 2 -14.60 1.11 3.73
N ASP A 3 -13.64 0.20 3.97
CA ASP A 3 -12.36 0.19 3.27
C ASP A 3 -11.72 -1.20 3.35
N LEU A 4 -10.93 -1.54 2.33
CA LEU A 4 -10.08 -2.71 2.28
C LEU A 4 -8.75 -2.28 1.66
N THR A 5 -7.64 -2.53 2.35
CA THR A 5 -6.31 -2.19 1.86
C THR A 5 -5.27 -3.22 2.32
N VAL A 6 -4.04 -3.09 1.83
CA VAL A 6 -2.93 -4.00 2.15
C VAL A 6 -1.76 -3.22 2.73
N VAL A 7 -1.10 -3.80 3.73
CA VAL A 7 0.17 -3.32 4.27
C VAL A 7 1.27 -4.30 3.91
N ASP A 8 2.35 -3.80 3.33
CA ASP A 8 3.56 -4.59 3.06
C ASP A 8 4.57 -4.40 4.22
N TRP A 9 4.81 -5.47 4.96
CA TRP A 9 5.78 -5.55 6.07
C TRP A 9 7.14 -6.10 5.62
N TYR A 10 7.53 -5.83 4.39
CA TYR A 10 8.77 -6.33 3.79
C TYR A 10 9.94 -6.25 4.78
N ARG A 11 10.61 -7.40 5.00
CA ARG A 11 11.73 -7.58 5.95
C ARG A 11 11.44 -7.23 7.43
N LYS A 12 10.17 -7.00 7.80
CA LYS A 12 9.79 -6.66 9.18
C LYS A 12 9.03 -7.79 9.87
N ARG A 13 8.35 -8.65 9.09
CA ARG A 13 7.56 -9.77 9.60
C ARG A 13 7.71 -10.99 8.68
N ASP A 14 7.56 -12.19 9.25
CA ASP A 14 7.56 -13.46 8.50
C ASP A 14 6.36 -13.54 7.52
N LEU A 15 5.19 -13.10 7.98
CA LEU A 15 4.03 -12.88 7.13
C LEU A 15 4.09 -11.46 6.57
N ARG A 16 4.51 -11.36 5.31
CA ARG A 16 4.84 -10.10 4.66
C ARG A 16 3.66 -9.18 4.46
N PHE A 17 2.53 -9.73 3.97
CA PHE A 17 1.36 -8.93 3.62
C PHE A 17 0.29 -9.03 4.70
N GLU A 18 -0.33 -7.91 5.00
CA GLU A 18 -1.44 -7.82 5.94
C GLU A 18 -2.62 -7.12 5.26
N LEU A 19 -3.69 -7.87 5.01
CA LEU A 19 -4.95 -7.32 4.52
C LEU A 19 -5.69 -6.68 5.69
N VAL A 20 -6.10 -5.45 5.52
CA VAL A 20 -6.83 -4.66 6.50
C VAL A 20 -8.23 -4.40 5.97
N VAL A 21 -9.25 -4.90 6.66
CA VAL A 21 -10.65 -4.68 6.33
C VAL A 21 -11.32 -3.86 7.42
N ASN A 22 -11.84 -2.70 7.07
CA ASN A 22 -12.54 -1.81 7.98
C ASN A 22 -14.06 -1.89 7.77
N LEU A 23 -14.76 -2.25 8.82
CA LEU A 23 -16.23 -2.35 8.83
C LEU A 23 -16.84 -1.30 9.76
N LEU A 24 -18.01 -0.77 9.37
CA LEU A 24 -18.79 0.16 10.17
C LEU A 24 -20.26 -0.32 10.22
N SER A 25 -20.80 -0.42 11.42
CA SER A 25 -22.24 -0.57 11.65
C SER A 25 -22.83 0.76 12.10
N LEU A 26 -23.66 1.37 11.26
CA LEU A 26 -24.35 2.63 11.59
C LEU A 26 -25.37 2.42 12.69
N SER A 27 -26.15 1.33 12.60
CA SER A 27 -27.20 1.01 13.59
C SER A 27 -26.66 0.73 14.99
N LYS A 28 -25.47 0.10 15.06
CA LYS A 28 -24.82 -0.23 16.34
C LYS A 28 -23.75 0.78 16.74
N GLN A 29 -23.45 1.77 15.89
CA GLN A 29 -22.40 2.78 16.08
C GLN A 29 -21.04 2.16 16.46
N ARG A 30 -20.68 1.05 15.79
CA ARG A 30 -19.45 0.30 16.06
C ARG A 30 -18.60 0.17 14.82
N ARG A 31 -17.28 0.25 15.03
CA ARG A 31 -16.27 -0.04 14.02
C ARG A 31 -15.51 -1.30 14.36
N ILE A 32 -15.19 -2.09 13.35
CA ILE A 32 -14.37 -3.30 13.48
C ILE A 32 -13.29 -3.22 12.42
N ARG A 33 -12.07 -3.53 12.81
CA ARG A 33 -10.94 -3.75 11.90
C ARG A 33 -10.57 -5.22 11.96
N ILE A 34 -10.54 -5.87 10.81
CA ILE A 34 -10.11 -7.26 10.65
C ILE A 34 -8.75 -7.22 9.95
N LEU A 35 -7.79 -7.96 10.50
CA LEU A 35 -6.44 -8.10 9.96
C LEU A 35 -6.22 -9.55 9.56
N SER A 36 -5.72 -9.78 8.35
CA SER A 36 -5.36 -11.11 7.86
C SER A 36 -3.97 -11.06 7.24
N ALA A 37 -3.05 -11.88 7.73
CA ALA A 37 -1.65 -11.86 7.32
C ALA A 37 -1.32 -13.03 6.39
N PHE A 38 -0.48 -12.78 5.38
CA PHE A 38 -0.10 -13.72 4.33
C PHE A 38 1.40 -13.76 4.10
N PRO A 39 1.95 -14.94 3.70
CA PRO A 39 3.35 -15.06 3.31
C PRO A 39 3.63 -14.37 1.96
N ASP A 40 4.92 -14.19 1.64
CA ASP A 40 5.36 -13.54 0.39
C ASP A 40 5.03 -14.35 -0.88
N GLY A 41 5.15 -15.69 -0.80
CA GLY A 41 5.15 -16.53 -2.00
C GLY A 41 3.83 -16.59 -2.77
N ASN A 42 2.69 -16.70 -2.07
CA ASN A 42 1.37 -16.77 -2.70
C ASN A 42 0.31 -16.19 -1.74
N PRO A 43 0.17 -14.88 -1.67
CA PRO A 43 -0.82 -14.25 -0.80
C PRO A 43 -2.23 -14.41 -1.40
N GLU A 44 -3.04 -15.27 -0.78
CA GLU A 44 -4.41 -15.55 -1.21
C GLU A 44 -5.42 -15.28 -0.11
N CYS A 45 -6.55 -14.71 -0.47
CA CYS A 45 -7.70 -14.48 0.41
C CYS A 45 -9.00 -14.83 -0.30
N ARG A 46 -10.04 -15.18 0.46
CA ARG A 46 -11.38 -15.30 -0.11
C ARG A 46 -11.96 -13.93 -0.38
N SER A 47 -12.57 -13.76 -1.56
CA SER A 47 -13.28 -12.54 -1.94
C SER A 47 -14.43 -12.23 -0.97
N LEU A 48 -14.65 -10.96 -0.74
CA LEU A 48 -15.78 -10.43 0.06
C LEU A 48 -16.93 -9.93 -0.83
N THR A 49 -16.84 -10.08 -2.15
CA THR A 49 -17.84 -9.57 -3.10
C THR A 49 -19.22 -10.15 -2.91
N ASP A 50 -19.32 -11.41 -2.46
CA ASP A 50 -20.59 -12.07 -2.12
C ASP A 50 -21.34 -11.38 -0.96
N ILE A 51 -20.59 -10.76 -0.05
CA ILE A 51 -21.14 -10.10 1.15
C ILE A 51 -21.23 -8.59 0.94
N TYR A 52 -20.21 -8.04 0.31
CA TYR A 52 -20.06 -6.60 0.06
C TYR A 52 -19.73 -6.36 -1.42
N PRO A 53 -20.70 -6.18 -2.31
CA PRO A 53 -20.44 -5.97 -3.76
C PRO A 53 -19.45 -4.81 -4.05
N GLY A 54 -19.41 -3.80 -3.17
CA GLY A 54 -18.46 -2.70 -3.26
C GLY A 54 -17.00 -3.09 -3.02
N SER A 55 -16.72 -4.29 -2.46
CA SER A 55 -15.35 -4.78 -2.27
C SER A 55 -14.64 -5.07 -3.59
N ASN A 56 -15.39 -5.27 -4.67
CA ASN A 56 -14.85 -5.55 -6.01
C ASN A 56 -13.69 -4.60 -6.39
N PHE A 57 -13.89 -3.30 -6.25
CA PHE A 57 -12.87 -2.31 -6.62
C PHE A 57 -11.67 -2.30 -5.66
N TYR A 58 -11.89 -2.45 -4.38
CA TYR A 58 -10.83 -2.53 -3.37
C TYR A 58 -9.98 -3.80 -3.54
N GLU A 59 -10.61 -4.93 -3.83
CA GLU A 59 -9.92 -6.19 -4.06
C GLU A 59 -9.08 -6.13 -5.35
N ARG A 60 -9.62 -5.53 -6.42
CA ARG A 60 -8.86 -5.29 -7.65
C ARG A 60 -7.68 -4.35 -7.43
N GLU A 61 -7.84 -3.30 -6.61
CA GLU A 61 -6.73 -2.42 -6.22
C GLU A 61 -5.66 -3.18 -5.45
N ALA A 62 -6.05 -3.99 -4.46
CA ALA A 62 -5.13 -4.81 -3.68
C ALA A 62 -4.40 -5.86 -4.55
N PHE A 63 -5.10 -6.46 -5.49
CA PHE A 63 -4.51 -7.36 -6.49
C PHE A 63 -3.52 -6.61 -7.39
N ASP A 64 -3.91 -5.47 -7.94
CA ASP A 64 -3.09 -4.72 -8.88
C ASP A 64 -1.81 -4.19 -8.24
N LEU A 65 -1.92 -3.55 -7.08
CA LEU A 65 -0.81 -2.83 -6.46
C LEU A 65 0.08 -3.70 -5.56
N TYR A 66 -0.46 -4.79 -4.99
CA TYR A 66 0.28 -5.68 -4.08
C TYR A 66 0.34 -7.14 -4.54
N GLY A 67 -0.50 -7.56 -5.48
CA GLY A 67 -0.54 -8.94 -5.96
C GLY A 67 -1.21 -9.92 -5.00
N ILE A 68 -2.20 -9.47 -4.23
CA ILE A 68 -3.04 -10.34 -3.41
C ILE A 68 -4.09 -11.01 -4.31
N ASN A 69 -4.16 -12.33 -4.31
CA ASN A 69 -5.15 -13.07 -5.07
C ASN A 69 -6.45 -13.24 -4.26
N PHE A 70 -7.61 -12.91 -4.87
CA PHE A 70 -8.91 -13.03 -4.23
C PHE A 70 -9.71 -14.19 -4.85
N ILE A 71 -9.76 -15.31 -4.14
CA ILE A 71 -10.45 -16.52 -4.58
C ILE A 71 -11.96 -16.28 -4.56
N GLY A 72 -12.63 -16.54 -5.69
CA GLY A 72 -14.06 -16.32 -5.86
C GLY A 72 -14.45 -14.91 -6.30
N HIS A 73 -13.48 -14.08 -6.66
CA HIS A 73 -13.75 -12.80 -7.30
C HIS A 73 -14.08 -13.00 -8.78
N ASP A 74 -15.23 -12.51 -9.25
CA ASP A 74 -15.73 -12.77 -10.60
C ASP A 74 -14.90 -12.12 -11.72
N ASP A 75 -14.27 -10.97 -11.44
CA ASP A 75 -13.52 -10.18 -12.43
C ASP A 75 -12.25 -9.58 -11.81
N LEU A 76 -11.31 -10.44 -11.40
CA LEU A 76 -10.04 -10.02 -10.80
C LEU A 76 -9.04 -9.60 -11.88
N ARG A 77 -9.09 -8.35 -12.27
CA ARG A 77 -8.18 -7.71 -13.25
C ARG A 77 -7.60 -6.42 -12.70
N ARG A 78 -6.48 -5.98 -13.25
CA ARG A 78 -5.84 -4.71 -12.88
C ARG A 78 -6.80 -3.53 -13.07
N ILE A 79 -6.62 -2.46 -12.28
CA ILE A 79 -7.51 -1.29 -12.28
C ILE A 79 -6.77 0.04 -12.34
N LEU A 80 -5.59 0.15 -11.73
CA LEU A 80 -4.84 1.40 -11.61
C LEU A 80 -3.58 1.44 -12.48
N THR A 81 -2.96 0.28 -12.72
CA THR A 81 -1.79 0.20 -13.60
C THR A 81 -2.19 0.08 -15.06
N ASP A 82 -1.28 0.47 -15.96
CA ASP A 82 -1.49 0.41 -17.39
C ASP A 82 -1.57 -1.05 -17.91
N TYR A 83 -2.13 -1.22 -19.11
CA TYR A 83 -2.16 -2.52 -19.79
C TYR A 83 -0.74 -3.06 -20.02
N GLY A 84 -0.52 -4.32 -19.65
CA GLY A 84 0.79 -4.93 -19.76
C GLY A 84 1.81 -4.49 -18.71
N PHE A 85 1.40 -3.74 -17.68
CA PHE A 85 2.28 -3.36 -16.58
C PHE A 85 2.78 -4.61 -15.83
N GLU A 86 4.09 -4.70 -15.63
CA GLU A 86 4.73 -5.81 -14.93
C GLU A 86 5.11 -5.44 -13.50
N GLY A 87 4.72 -6.30 -12.54
CA GLY A 87 4.97 -6.12 -11.11
C GLY A 87 3.81 -5.46 -10.35
N HIS A 88 4.07 -5.09 -9.12
CA HIS A 88 3.12 -4.53 -8.17
C HIS A 88 3.74 -3.30 -7.48
N PRO A 89 3.35 -2.08 -7.88
CA PRO A 89 4.12 -0.87 -7.58
C PRO A 89 4.09 -0.43 -6.12
N LEU A 90 3.17 -0.93 -5.29
CA LEU A 90 3.16 -0.60 -3.86
C LEU A 90 3.90 -1.62 -2.98
N ARG A 91 4.46 -2.69 -3.55
CA ARG A 91 5.40 -3.53 -2.82
C ARG A 91 6.67 -2.76 -2.50
N LYS A 92 7.20 -2.93 -1.29
CA LYS A 92 8.39 -2.21 -0.82
C LYS A 92 9.68 -2.56 -1.55
N ASP A 93 9.73 -3.69 -2.24
CA ASP A 93 10.83 -4.13 -3.10
C ASP A 93 10.67 -3.70 -4.56
N PHE A 94 9.55 -3.05 -4.94
CA PHE A 94 9.39 -2.46 -6.26
C PHE A 94 10.18 -1.13 -6.34
N PRO A 95 10.94 -0.89 -7.43
CA PRO A 95 11.72 0.34 -7.58
C PRO A 95 10.82 1.59 -7.57
N LEU A 96 11.18 2.58 -6.77
CA LEU A 96 10.40 3.82 -6.64
C LEU A 96 10.25 4.57 -7.97
N THR A 97 11.27 4.55 -8.80
CA THR A 97 11.27 5.16 -10.15
C THR A 97 10.58 4.30 -11.21
N GLY A 98 10.25 3.04 -10.88
CA GLY A 98 9.80 2.06 -11.86
C GLY A 98 10.92 1.56 -12.76
N ASN A 99 10.58 0.78 -13.77
CA ASN A 99 11.52 0.20 -14.73
C ASN A 99 11.40 0.84 -16.12
N VAL A 100 10.22 1.34 -16.43
CA VAL A 100 9.83 1.88 -17.73
C VAL A 100 9.14 3.20 -17.54
N GLU A 101 9.44 4.17 -18.40
CA GLU A 101 8.71 5.42 -18.50
C GLU A 101 7.93 5.50 -19.82
N VAL A 102 6.92 6.36 -19.80
CA VAL A 102 6.02 6.53 -20.94
C VAL A 102 6.19 7.95 -21.47
N ARG A 103 6.49 8.08 -22.78
CA ARG A 103 6.69 9.35 -23.45
C ARG A 103 5.94 9.41 -24.77
N TYR A 104 5.40 10.57 -25.10
CA TYR A 104 4.87 10.80 -26.43
C TYR A 104 6.02 11.10 -27.40
N ASN A 105 6.10 10.30 -28.48
CA ASN A 105 7.05 10.53 -29.57
C ASN A 105 6.33 11.27 -30.71
N PRO A 106 6.68 12.55 -30.97
CA PRO A 106 6.02 13.35 -32.01
C PRO A 106 6.35 12.87 -33.43
N ASP A 107 7.49 12.22 -33.64
CA ASP A 107 7.88 11.73 -34.97
C ASP A 107 7.11 10.46 -35.35
N GLU A 108 6.75 9.65 -34.35
CA GLU A 108 5.95 8.44 -34.55
C GLU A 108 4.45 8.69 -34.28
N GLU A 109 4.08 9.87 -33.81
CA GLU A 109 2.72 10.28 -33.45
C GLU A 109 2.04 9.33 -32.45
N ARG A 110 2.83 8.72 -31.55
CA ARG A 110 2.33 7.74 -30.58
C ARG A 110 3.06 7.80 -29.25
N VAL A 111 2.45 7.15 -28.27
CA VAL A 111 3.05 6.90 -26.97
C VAL A 111 4.03 5.73 -27.08
N VAL A 112 5.25 5.92 -26.61
CA VAL A 112 6.32 4.90 -26.58
C VAL A 112 6.73 4.61 -25.16
N TYR A 113 7.11 3.35 -24.92
CA TYR A 113 7.66 2.88 -23.67
C TYR A 113 9.17 2.79 -23.81
N GLU A 114 9.89 3.41 -22.89
CA GLU A 114 11.36 3.38 -22.89
C GLU A 114 11.89 3.15 -21.47
N LYS A 115 13.17 2.78 -21.38
CA LYS A 115 13.81 2.60 -20.07
C LYS A 115 13.83 3.93 -19.34
N VAL A 116 13.56 3.91 -18.03
CA VAL A 116 13.60 5.11 -17.16
C VAL A 116 14.95 5.81 -17.29
N ASP A 117 14.91 7.09 -17.68
CA ASP A 117 16.05 8.01 -17.74
C ASP A 117 15.64 9.35 -17.15
N LEU A 118 15.70 9.44 -15.83
CA LEU A 118 15.25 10.63 -15.12
C LEU A 118 16.26 11.76 -15.32
N LYS A 119 15.80 12.90 -15.86
CA LYS A 119 16.61 14.11 -16.05
C LYS A 119 17.11 14.70 -14.72
N GLN A 120 16.39 14.46 -13.64
CA GLN A 120 16.77 14.86 -12.30
C GLN A 120 16.94 13.61 -11.44
N GLU A 121 18.12 13.46 -10.83
CA GLU A 121 18.38 12.39 -9.88
C GLU A 121 17.46 12.50 -8.66
N TYR A 122 17.18 11.36 -8.05
CA TYR A 122 16.45 11.31 -6.81
C TYR A 122 17.20 12.06 -5.73
N ARG A 123 16.54 13.03 -5.11
CA ARG A 123 17.14 13.81 -4.02
C ARG A 123 16.90 13.12 -2.70
N ASP A 124 17.97 12.88 -1.95
CA ASP A 124 17.92 12.42 -0.57
C ASP A 124 17.82 13.64 0.34
N PHE A 125 16.65 13.87 0.90
CA PHE A 125 16.41 14.96 1.83
C PHE A 125 16.45 14.42 3.26
N ASP A 126 17.15 15.11 4.11
CA ASP A 126 16.97 14.98 5.54
C ASP A 126 15.65 15.70 5.94
N PHE A 127 14.61 14.90 6.19
CA PHE A 127 13.31 15.40 6.62
C PHE A 127 13.22 15.56 8.13
N GLU A 128 14.27 15.26 8.87
CA GLU A 128 14.28 15.46 10.31
C GLU A 128 14.33 16.95 10.61
N SER A 129 13.32 17.43 11.32
CA SER A 129 13.31 18.80 11.81
C SER A 129 14.20 18.93 13.03
N ALA A 130 15.06 19.93 13.04
CA ALA A 130 15.81 20.32 14.25
C ALA A 130 14.88 20.81 15.37
N TRP A 131 13.62 21.11 15.05
CA TRP A 131 12.63 21.54 16.01
C TRP A 131 12.00 20.31 16.70
N LYS A 132 12.26 20.15 18.01
CA LYS A 132 11.77 19.03 18.81
C LYS A 132 10.29 19.14 19.24
N GLY A 133 9.60 20.19 18.80
CA GLY A 133 8.24 20.47 19.21
C GLY A 133 8.16 21.15 20.60
N PHE A 134 6.94 21.43 21.02
CA PHE A 134 6.66 21.93 22.36
C PHE A 134 6.43 20.72 23.31
N SER A 135 7.26 20.61 24.32
CA SER A 135 7.08 19.59 25.38
C SER A 135 6.04 20.11 26.36
N TYR A 136 4.93 19.42 26.50
CA TYR A 136 3.96 19.74 27.55
C TYR A 136 4.57 19.42 28.91
N PRO A 137 4.32 20.24 29.95
CA PRO A 137 4.87 20.01 31.30
C PRO A 137 4.55 18.64 31.92
N GLU A 138 3.45 18.03 31.51
CA GLU A 138 3.02 16.69 31.93
C GLU A 138 3.97 15.58 31.46
N ASN A 139 4.67 15.77 30.36
CA ASN A 139 5.62 14.79 29.85
C ASN A 139 7.03 14.91 30.46
N GLN A 140 7.29 15.93 31.25
CA GLN A 140 8.59 16.08 31.92
C GLN A 140 8.73 15.17 33.17
N LYS A 141 7.62 14.76 33.79
CA LYS A 141 7.66 13.88 34.94
C LYS A 141 8.09 12.45 34.63
N ASP A 142 7.73 11.98 33.42
CA ASP A 142 8.03 10.61 32.96
C ASP A 142 9.50 10.45 32.51
N ILE A 143 10.21 11.54 32.28
CA ILE A 143 11.63 11.53 31.85
C ILE A 143 12.57 11.53 33.04
N GLU A 144 12.20 12.16 34.14
CA GLU A 144 13.04 12.23 35.36
C GLU A 144 13.03 10.90 36.14
N GLU A 145 11.96 10.10 36.05
CA GLU A 145 11.88 8.79 36.73
C GLU A 145 12.70 7.68 36.01
N ASN A 146 13.16 7.89 34.78
CA ASN A 146 13.94 6.88 34.03
C ASN A 146 15.46 7.16 33.96
N THR A 147 15.97 8.14 34.69
CA THR A 147 17.40 8.50 34.71
C THR A 147 18.13 8.13 35.98
N ASP A 148 17.47 7.48 36.96
CA ASP A 148 18.06 7.07 38.26
C ASP A 148 18.12 5.53 38.43
N ASP A 149 18.48 4.77 37.36
CA ASP A 149 18.86 3.36 37.47
C ASP A 149 20.19 3.08 36.76
#